data_3826385c79cc2d8597ca08c28de2e75f
#
_entry.id   3826385c79cc2d8597ca08c28de2e75f
#
_cell.length_a   1.000
_cell.length_b   1.000
_cell.length_c   1.000
_cell.angle_alpha   90.00
_cell.angle_beta   90.00
_cell.angle_gamma   90.00
#
_symmetry.space_group_name_H-M   'P 1'
#
loop_
_entity.id
_entity.type
_entity.pdbx_description
1 polymer ?
#
loop_
_entity_poly.entity_id
_entity_poly.type
_entity_poly.pdbx_seq_one_letter_code
_entity_poly.pdbx_strand_id
1 'polypeptide(L)'
;KGKWYEPQIEGDLTLDDVHVKVELLGVEYAVDGKIDIDEQLFALNNIPFRDPEGNTGSITGSVFHSNFLDWSYDVQLNFENDITKWRTSFPFGYEPLNQFLILDTKYRDGDSYFGRVYGRGNANISGYGENMTITVNMTTQENTVINFPMYGSSDIDEDFEFVQFKSNLELSAAPEEKFDFTGLDLDLNFNLNPK
;
A
#
# COMPACT_ATOMS: atom_id res chain seq x y z
N LYS A 1 -26.93 22.01 -7.37
CA LYS A 1 -27.34 22.98 -8.44
C LYS A 1 -26.26 23.14 -9.49
N GLY A 2 -25.82 22.08 -10.10
CA GLY A 2 -24.84 22.10 -11.19
C GLY A 2 -25.53 22.06 -12.55
N LYS A 3 -24.83 22.44 -13.60
CA LYS A 3 -25.23 22.12 -14.96
C LYS A 3 -24.83 20.66 -15.20
N TRP A 4 -25.56 19.94 -16.07
CA TRP A 4 -25.31 18.51 -16.28
C TRP A 4 -23.86 18.18 -16.76
N TYR A 5 -23.14 19.15 -17.31
CA TYR A 5 -21.75 19.07 -17.75
C TYR A 5 -20.74 19.66 -16.71
N GLU A 6 -21.24 20.19 -15.60
CA GLU A 6 -20.48 20.69 -14.45
C GLU A 6 -21.21 20.22 -13.18
N PRO A 7 -21.19 18.94 -12.87
CA PRO A 7 -21.89 18.41 -11.70
C PRO A 7 -21.20 18.94 -10.43
N GLN A 8 -22.00 19.55 -9.55
CA GLN A 8 -21.56 19.95 -8.21
C GLN A 8 -22.03 18.87 -7.24
N ILE A 9 -21.09 18.21 -6.60
CA ILE A 9 -21.36 17.20 -5.58
C ILE A 9 -20.86 17.72 -4.25
N GLU A 10 -21.75 17.79 -3.28
CA GLU A 10 -21.45 18.13 -1.89
C GLU A 10 -22.08 17.10 -0.98
N GLY A 11 -21.40 16.72 0.05
CA GLY A 11 -21.93 15.75 1.02
C GLY A 11 -20.84 14.99 1.75
N ASP A 12 -21.15 13.77 2.12
CA ASP A 12 -20.23 12.86 2.75
C ASP A 12 -20.37 11.44 2.22
N LEU A 13 -19.27 10.72 2.21
CA LEU A 13 -19.20 9.29 1.94
C LEU A 13 -18.76 8.58 3.21
N THR A 14 -19.61 7.69 3.72
CA THR A 14 -19.28 6.84 4.85
C THR A 14 -18.69 5.53 4.36
N LEU A 15 -17.50 5.20 4.86
CA LEU A 15 -16.86 3.90 4.69
C LEU A 15 -17.18 3.06 5.92
N ASP A 16 -17.74 1.88 5.73
CA ASP A 16 -18.10 0.94 6.79
C ASP A 16 -17.51 -0.41 6.43
N ASP A 17 -16.44 -0.78 7.13
CA ASP A 17 -15.67 -2.02 6.95
C ASP A 17 -15.25 -2.27 5.47
N VAL A 18 -14.72 -1.22 4.83
CA VAL A 18 -14.26 -1.33 3.43
C VAL A 18 -12.89 -1.99 3.39
N HIS A 19 -12.79 -3.11 2.70
CA HIS A 19 -11.54 -3.86 2.54
C HIS A 19 -10.78 -3.44 1.30
N VAL A 20 -9.53 -3.04 1.48
CA VAL A 20 -8.60 -2.63 0.41
C VAL A 20 -7.40 -3.55 0.41
N LYS A 21 -7.27 -4.39 -0.61
CA LYS A 21 -6.13 -5.26 -0.77
C LYS A 21 -5.04 -4.58 -1.60
N VAL A 22 -3.84 -4.50 -1.05
CA VAL A 22 -2.65 -4.02 -1.75
C VAL A 22 -1.86 -5.23 -2.23
N GLU A 23 -2.04 -5.61 -3.50
CA GLU A 23 -1.47 -6.84 -4.07
C GLU A 23 0.05 -6.88 -3.95
N LEU A 24 0.74 -5.74 -4.18
CA LEU A 24 2.19 -5.62 -4.05
C LEU A 24 2.70 -5.96 -2.65
N LEU A 25 1.90 -5.66 -1.62
CA LEU A 25 2.23 -5.91 -0.22
C LEU A 25 1.65 -7.24 0.28
N GLY A 26 0.70 -7.83 -0.44
CA GLY A 26 -0.01 -9.04 -0.02
C GLY A 26 -0.88 -8.84 1.22
N VAL A 27 -1.20 -7.59 1.57
CA VAL A 27 -1.96 -7.23 2.78
C VAL A 27 -3.30 -6.62 2.41
N GLU A 28 -4.33 -6.97 3.15
CA GLU A 28 -5.68 -6.42 3.04
C GLU A 28 -5.96 -5.55 4.27
N TYR A 29 -6.29 -4.29 4.06
CA TYR A 29 -6.59 -3.33 5.11
C TYR A 29 -8.08 -3.06 5.17
N ALA A 30 -8.63 -2.99 6.39
CA ALA A 30 -10.00 -2.54 6.63
C ALA A 30 -10.02 -1.04 6.92
N VAL A 31 -10.87 -0.30 6.23
CA VAL A 31 -10.98 1.15 6.33
C VAL A 31 -12.39 1.53 6.79
N ASP A 32 -12.46 2.31 7.86
CA ASP A 32 -13.71 2.83 8.40
C ASP A 32 -13.62 4.35 8.50
N GLY A 33 -14.68 5.06 8.22
CA GLY A 33 -14.67 6.50 8.43
C GLY A 33 -15.55 7.27 7.48
N LYS A 34 -15.31 8.57 7.44
CA LYS A 34 -16.11 9.51 6.68
C LYS A 34 -15.20 10.39 5.83
N ILE A 35 -15.52 10.47 4.56
CA ILE A 35 -14.88 11.36 3.59
C ILE A 35 -15.84 12.53 3.37
N ASP A 36 -15.39 13.74 3.65
CA ASP A 36 -16.16 14.94 3.35
C ASP A 36 -15.95 15.32 1.88
N ILE A 37 -17.04 15.57 1.17
CA ILE A 37 -17.05 15.88 -0.26
C ILE A 37 -17.53 17.31 -0.46
N ASP A 38 -16.69 18.12 -1.05
CA ASP A 38 -17.03 19.45 -1.54
C ASP A 38 -16.91 19.45 -3.08
N GLU A 39 -17.38 20.49 -3.76
CA GLU A 39 -17.52 20.57 -5.22
C GLU A 39 -16.39 19.95 -6.05
N GLN A 40 -15.15 20.05 -5.59
CA GLN A 40 -13.95 19.56 -6.28
C GLN A 40 -12.98 18.81 -5.35
N LEU A 41 -13.37 18.55 -4.10
CA LEU A 41 -12.49 18.07 -3.06
C LEU A 41 -13.11 16.90 -2.30
N PHE A 42 -12.34 15.84 -2.17
CA PHE A 42 -12.57 14.79 -1.18
C PHE A 42 -11.56 14.98 -0.04
N ALA A 43 -12.05 15.35 1.14
CA ALA A 43 -11.21 15.58 2.31
C ALA A 43 -11.13 14.33 3.18
N LEU A 44 -9.92 13.85 3.41
CA LEU A 44 -9.61 12.69 4.22
C LEU A 44 -9.16 13.14 5.61
N ASN A 45 -10.10 13.22 6.56
CA ASN A 45 -9.86 13.79 7.87
C ASN A 45 -9.62 12.69 8.92
N ASN A 46 -8.38 12.20 9.04
CA ASN A 46 -7.98 11.21 10.03
C ASN A 46 -8.85 9.93 9.98
N ILE A 47 -8.98 9.38 8.78
CA ILE A 47 -9.74 8.16 8.53
C ILE A 47 -8.97 6.97 9.10
N PRO A 48 -9.51 6.20 10.05
CA PRO A 48 -8.84 5.03 10.58
C PRO A 48 -8.81 3.90 9.57
N PHE A 49 -7.71 3.16 9.55
CA PHE A 49 -7.60 1.89 8.85
C PHE A 49 -6.89 0.86 9.72
N ARG A 50 -7.17 -0.41 9.49
CA ARG A 50 -6.66 -1.52 10.29
C ARG A 50 -5.97 -2.54 9.41
N ASP A 51 -4.88 -3.10 9.93
CA ASP A 51 -4.25 -4.28 9.35
C ASP A 51 -5.01 -5.57 9.74
N PRO A 52 -4.68 -6.72 9.16
CA PRO A 52 -5.32 -8.01 9.49
C PRO A 52 -5.16 -8.45 10.96
N GLU A 53 -4.20 -7.88 11.67
CA GLU A 53 -3.93 -8.18 13.08
C GLU A 53 -4.64 -7.21 14.04
N GLY A 54 -5.37 -6.22 13.49
CA GLY A 54 -6.15 -5.25 14.24
C GLY A 54 -5.39 -4.01 14.68
N ASN A 55 -4.14 -3.83 14.23
CA ASN A 55 -3.41 -2.59 14.48
C ASN A 55 -3.99 -1.46 13.64
N THR A 56 -4.07 -0.27 14.22
CA THR A 56 -4.75 0.88 13.60
C THR A 56 -3.77 1.93 13.11
N GLY A 57 -3.93 2.36 11.88
CA GLY A 57 -3.32 3.54 11.31
C GLY A 57 -4.34 4.64 11.02
N SER A 58 -3.89 5.73 10.42
CA SER A 58 -4.76 6.82 10.01
C SER A 58 -4.40 7.35 8.63
N ILE A 59 -5.42 7.77 7.88
CA ILE A 59 -5.29 8.39 6.57
C ILE A 59 -5.71 9.85 6.69
N THR A 60 -4.86 10.75 6.22
CA THR A 60 -5.15 12.18 6.11
C THR A 60 -4.78 12.68 4.73
N GLY A 61 -5.41 13.76 4.28
CA GLY A 61 -5.07 14.36 3.01
C GLY A 61 -6.27 14.78 2.20
N SER A 62 -6.08 14.86 0.91
CA SER A 62 -7.12 15.31 0.00
C SER A 62 -6.95 14.78 -1.42
N VAL A 63 -8.06 14.60 -2.09
CA VAL A 63 -8.12 14.28 -3.52
C VAL A 63 -8.94 15.36 -4.21
N PHE A 64 -8.34 16.03 -5.17
CA PHE A 64 -8.98 17.06 -5.97
C PHE A 64 -9.33 16.55 -7.36
N HIS A 65 -10.39 17.07 -7.90
CA HIS A 65 -10.75 16.84 -9.30
C HIS A 65 -11.26 18.11 -9.96
N SER A 66 -10.99 18.25 -11.26
CA SER A 66 -11.64 19.24 -12.10
C SER A 66 -12.64 18.51 -13.01
N ASN A 67 -13.94 18.66 -12.72
CA ASN A 67 -15.02 18.04 -13.48
C ASN A 67 -14.87 16.50 -13.63
N PHE A 68 -14.28 15.82 -12.65
CA PHE A 68 -13.96 14.36 -12.68
C PHE A 68 -13.02 13.92 -13.81
N LEU A 69 -12.28 14.84 -14.43
CA LEU A 69 -11.35 14.55 -15.52
C LEU A 69 -9.90 14.64 -15.09
N ASP A 70 -9.52 15.73 -14.43
CA ASP A 70 -8.15 15.96 -13.97
C ASP A 70 -8.08 15.72 -12.47
N TRP A 71 -7.32 14.72 -12.07
CA TRP A 71 -7.19 14.32 -10.67
C TRP A 71 -5.84 14.71 -10.12
N SER A 72 -5.83 15.26 -8.92
CA SER A 72 -4.63 15.43 -8.12
C SER A 72 -4.90 14.99 -6.69
N TYR A 73 -3.89 14.46 -6.05
CA TYR A 73 -4.04 13.92 -4.70
C TYR A 73 -2.76 14.09 -3.89
N ASP A 74 -2.94 14.27 -2.60
CA ASP A 74 -1.89 14.27 -1.59
C ASP A 74 -2.48 13.59 -0.34
N VAL A 75 -2.08 12.33 -0.15
CA VAL A 75 -2.62 11.44 0.89
C VAL A 75 -1.48 10.94 1.75
N GLN A 76 -1.59 11.14 3.03
CA GLN A 76 -0.64 10.65 4.03
C GLN A 76 -1.27 9.51 4.83
N LEU A 77 -0.57 8.38 4.86
CA LEU A 77 -0.87 7.25 5.72
C LEU A 77 0.09 7.29 6.91
N ASN A 78 -0.45 7.13 8.10
CA ASN A 78 0.34 7.03 9.32
C ASN A 78 0.11 5.65 9.94
N PHE A 79 1.18 4.88 10.10
CA PHE A 79 1.19 3.53 10.67
C PHE A 79 1.57 3.53 12.16
N GLU A 80 1.41 4.64 12.83
CA GLU A 80 1.62 4.74 14.27
C GLU A 80 0.27 4.63 14.99
N ASN A 81 0.09 3.57 15.79
CA ASN A 81 -0.99 3.52 16.74
C ASN A 81 -0.81 4.59 17.80
N ASP A 82 -1.85 5.34 18.07
CA ASP A 82 -1.90 6.18 19.27
C ASP A 82 -2.09 5.30 20.52
N ILE A 83 -0.99 4.71 20.99
CA ILE A 83 -0.96 3.86 22.20
C ILE A 83 -1.38 4.61 23.47
N THR A 84 -1.48 5.94 23.40
CA THR A 84 -1.87 6.73 24.58
C THR A 84 -3.31 6.47 24.98
N LYS A 85 -4.18 6.12 24.06
CA LYS A 85 -5.58 5.78 24.33
C LYS A 85 -5.75 4.41 25.00
N TRP A 86 -4.83 3.48 24.79
CA TRP A 86 -4.90 2.11 25.32
C TRP A 86 -4.24 1.97 26.68
N ARG A 87 -3.31 2.87 27.03
CA ARG A 87 -2.55 2.84 28.30
C ARG A 87 -3.41 2.90 29.56
N THR A 88 -4.62 3.44 29.44
CA THR A 88 -5.59 3.52 30.54
C THR A 88 -6.45 2.28 30.71
N SER A 89 -6.46 1.36 29.73
CA SER A 89 -7.36 0.20 29.71
C SER A 89 -6.72 -1.11 30.19
N PHE A 90 -5.39 -1.18 30.29
CA PHE A 90 -4.69 -2.40 30.75
C PHE A 90 -3.94 -2.16 32.05
N PRO A 91 -4.44 -2.70 33.20
CA PRO A 91 -3.83 -2.45 34.49
C PRO A 91 -2.52 -3.19 34.78
N PHE A 92 -2.00 -3.99 33.87
CA PHE A 92 -0.83 -4.86 34.09
C PHE A 92 0.25 -4.72 33.00
N GLY A 93 0.71 -3.52 32.69
CA GLY A 93 2.00 -3.36 31.97
C GLY A 93 2.18 -4.12 30.64
N TYR A 94 1.13 -4.62 30.05
CA TYR A 94 1.15 -5.19 28.71
C TYR A 94 1.12 -4.00 27.74
N GLU A 95 2.29 -3.64 27.22
CA GLU A 95 2.35 -2.75 26.06
C GLU A 95 2.00 -3.63 24.86
N PRO A 96 0.85 -3.42 24.19
CA PRO A 96 0.61 -4.10 22.93
C PRO A 96 1.73 -3.72 21.99
N LEU A 97 2.39 -4.72 21.40
CA LEU A 97 3.39 -4.50 20.37
C LEU A 97 2.70 -3.74 19.24
N ASN A 98 3.06 -2.49 19.08
CA ASN A 98 2.52 -1.63 18.03
C ASN A 98 3.21 -1.96 16.71
N GLN A 99 2.91 -3.15 16.18
CA GLN A 99 3.54 -3.72 15.00
C GLN A 99 2.54 -3.72 13.87
N PHE A 100 2.56 -2.70 13.04
CA PHE A 100 1.68 -2.65 11.88
C PHE A 100 2.21 -3.56 10.77
N LEU A 101 1.36 -4.44 10.27
CA LEU A 101 1.72 -5.37 9.19
C LEU A 101 1.75 -4.62 7.86
N ILE A 102 2.94 -4.54 7.26
CA ILE A 102 3.18 -3.81 6.01
C ILE A 102 3.28 -4.74 4.82
N LEU A 103 3.90 -5.90 5.00
CA LEU A 103 4.12 -6.89 3.94
C LEU A 103 3.79 -8.27 4.49
N ASP A 104 3.04 -9.05 3.72
CA ASP A 104 2.81 -10.48 3.96
C ASP A 104 2.71 -11.23 2.63
N THR A 105 3.86 -11.51 2.03
CA THR A 105 3.96 -12.19 0.75
C THR A 105 4.69 -13.52 0.88
N LYS A 106 4.25 -14.50 0.11
CA LYS A 106 4.93 -15.80 -0.04
C LYS A 106 5.74 -15.77 -1.33
N TYR A 107 6.84 -16.50 -1.33
CA TYR A 107 7.66 -16.65 -2.53
C TYR A 107 6.83 -17.16 -3.71
N ARG A 108 6.98 -16.49 -4.85
CA ARG A 108 6.55 -16.94 -6.17
C ARG A 108 7.76 -16.85 -7.09
N ASP A 109 7.79 -17.69 -8.12
CA ASP A 109 8.88 -17.64 -9.10
C ASP A 109 8.86 -16.31 -9.84
N GLY A 110 10.00 -15.62 -9.86
CA GLY A 110 10.13 -14.27 -10.41
C GLY A 110 9.99 -13.11 -9.40
N ASP A 111 9.57 -13.38 -8.16
CA ASP A 111 9.48 -12.32 -7.14
C ASP A 111 10.87 -11.77 -6.77
N SER A 112 10.98 -10.46 -6.69
CA SER A 112 12.22 -9.78 -6.25
C SER A 112 12.39 -9.79 -4.74
N TYR A 113 11.31 -9.97 -3.99
CA TYR A 113 11.29 -10.05 -2.53
C TYR A 113 10.05 -10.80 -2.04
N PHE A 114 10.13 -11.38 -0.85
CA PHE A 114 9.01 -11.96 -0.14
C PHE A 114 9.29 -12.00 1.35
N GLY A 115 8.24 -12.13 2.16
CA GLY A 115 8.36 -12.23 3.60
C GLY A 115 7.23 -11.57 4.36
N ARG A 116 7.48 -11.29 5.63
CA ARG A 116 6.55 -10.63 6.53
C ARG A 116 7.26 -9.47 7.22
N VAL A 117 6.75 -8.27 7.03
CA VAL A 117 7.39 -7.05 7.53
C VAL A 117 6.41 -6.29 8.40
N TYR A 118 6.86 -6.02 9.62
CA TYR A 118 6.21 -5.12 10.54
C TYR A 118 6.98 -3.81 10.62
N GLY A 119 6.23 -2.71 10.66
CA GLY A 119 6.84 -1.40 10.71
C GLY A 119 5.96 -0.37 11.37
N ARG A 120 6.57 0.78 11.66
CA ARG A 120 5.87 2.01 12.01
C ARG A 120 6.50 3.17 11.27
N GLY A 121 5.71 4.16 10.96
CA GLY A 121 6.16 5.32 10.21
C GLY A 121 5.02 5.93 9.41
N ASN A 122 5.35 6.47 8.27
CA ASN A 122 4.37 7.09 7.38
C ASN A 122 4.66 6.78 5.91
N ALA A 123 3.62 6.87 5.10
CA ALA A 123 3.73 6.90 3.65
C ALA A 123 2.97 8.11 3.12
N ASN A 124 3.53 8.80 2.14
CA ASN A 124 2.86 9.86 1.40
C ASN A 124 2.65 9.40 -0.04
N ILE A 125 1.45 9.56 -0.53
CA ILE A 125 1.05 9.24 -1.90
C ILE A 125 0.54 10.53 -2.52
N SER A 126 1.28 11.07 -3.46
CA SER A 126 0.90 12.30 -4.15
C SER A 126 1.00 12.15 -5.65
N GLY A 127 0.18 12.91 -6.39
CA GLY A 127 0.21 12.81 -7.84
C GLY A 127 -0.74 13.75 -8.56
N TYR A 128 -0.54 13.79 -9.88
CA TYR A 128 -1.40 14.50 -10.82
C TYR A 128 -1.51 13.71 -12.12
N GLY A 129 -2.73 13.46 -12.57
CA GLY A 129 -2.99 12.66 -13.76
C GLY A 129 -2.40 11.25 -13.64
N GLU A 130 -1.52 10.89 -14.57
CA GLU A 130 -0.85 9.58 -14.61
C GLU A 130 0.45 9.51 -13.79
N ASN A 131 0.90 10.64 -13.24
CA ASN A 131 2.12 10.68 -12.45
C ASN A 131 1.81 10.51 -10.97
N MET A 132 2.46 9.54 -10.34
CA MET A 132 2.32 9.20 -8.92
C MET A 132 3.68 9.15 -8.25
N THR A 133 3.79 9.78 -7.11
CA THR A 133 4.95 9.68 -6.21
C THR A 133 4.52 9.03 -4.92
N ILE A 134 5.22 7.99 -4.51
CA ILE A 134 5.03 7.32 -3.23
C ILE A 134 6.32 7.46 -2.43
N THR A 135 6.27 8.15 -1.31
CA THR A 135 7.38 8.28 -0.37
C THR A 135 7.05 7.51 0.90
N VAL A 136 7.87 6.54 1.27
CA VAL A 136 7.70 5.74 2.49
C VAL A 136 8.86 5.98 3.42
N ASN A 137 8.56 6.38 4.67
CA ASN A 137 9.52 6.51 5.75
C ASN A 137 9.12 5.56 6.86
N MET A 138 9.88 4.51 7.07
CA MET A 138 9.48 3.44 7.96
C MET A 138 10.64 2.90 8.78
N THR A 139 10.36 2.53 10.03
CA THR A 139 11.26 1.77 10.90
C THR A 139 10.70 0.37 11.07
N THR A 140 11.49 -0.64 10.71
CA THR A 140 11.12 -2.04 10.90
C THR A 140 11.04 -2.40 12.37
N GLN A 141 10.20 -3.35 12.70
CA GLN A 141 9.98 -3.82 14.06
C GLN A 141 10.30 -5.30 14.23
N GLU A 142 10.21 -5.79 15.45
CA GLU A 142 10.44 -7.19 15.79
C GLU A 142 9.58 -8.12 14.94
N ASN A 143 10.03 -9.36 14.74
CA ASN A 143 9.38 -10.37 13.90
C ASN A 143 9.34 -10.05 12.39
N THR A 144 10.07 -9.04 11.94
CA THR A 144 10.24 -8.76 10.52
C THR A 144 11.19 -9.75 9.88
N VAL A 145 10.74 -10.40 8.80
CA VAL A 145 11.56 -11.26 7.96
C VAL A 145 11.31 -10.87 6.51
N ILE A 146 12.36 -10.43 5.82
CA ILE A 146 12.32 -10.15 4.40
C ILE A 146 13.41 -10.96 3.70
N ASN A 147 13.06 -11.59 2.59
CA ASN A 147 13.95 -12.41 1.79
C ASN A 147 14.06 -11.81 0.40
N PHE A 148 15.29 -11.73 -0.09
CA PHE A 148 15.62 -11.31 -1.45
C PHE A 148 16.19 -12.54 -2.16
N PRO A 149 15.48 -13.18 -3.10
CA PRO A 149 16.02 -14.27 -3.88
C PRO A 149 17.21 -13.75 -4.69
N MET A 150 18.38 -14.26 -4.40
CA MET A 150 19.56 -13.99 -5.22
C MET A 150 19.54 -14.99 -6.39
N TYR A 151 19.01 -14.58 -7.51
CA TYR A 151 19.23 -15.30 -8.76
C TYR A 151 20.71 -15.13 -9.08
N GLY A 152 21.48 -16.20 -8.88
CA GLY A 152 22.89 -16.17 -9.23
C GLY A 152 23.00 -15.92 -10.72
N SER A 153 23.52 -14.76 -11.08
CA SER A 153 24.05 -14.54 -12.43
C SER A 153 25.31 -15.37 -12.58
N SER A 154 25.12 -16.68 -12.76
CA SER A 154 26.14 -17.53 -13.37
C SER A 154 25.98 -17.47 -14.88
N ASP A 155 25.77 -16.29 -15.42
CA ASP A 155 26.00 -16.04 -16.82
C ASP A 155 27.50 -15.80 -17.02
N ILE A 156 28.24 -16.88 -16.98
CA ILE A 156 29.43 -17.00 -17.82
C ILE A 156 28.89 -17.07 -19.23
N ASP A 157 29.22 -16.05 -20.02
CA ASP A 157 29.08 -16.07 -21.49
C ASP A 157 29.69 -17.35 -22.05
N GLU A 158 28.89 -18.37 -22.27
CA GLU A 158 29.16 -19.43 -23.22
C GLU A 158 27.88 -19.61 -24.03
N ASP A 159 28.03 -19.44 -25.33
CA ASP A 159 27.05 -19.67 -26.39
C ASP A 159 26.32 -21.02 -26.19
N PHE A 160 25.27 -21.03 -25.38
CA PHE A 160 24.34 -22.13 -25.37
C PHE A 160 23.14 -21.82 -26.27
N GLU A 161 23.13 -22.44 -27.44
CA GLU A 161 21.92 -22.56 -28.22
C GLU A 161 20.78 -23.11 -27.35
N PHE A 162 19.83 -22.26 -27.03
CA PHE A 162 18.62 -22.68 -26.32
C PHE A 162 17.80 -23.60 -27.23
N VAL A 163 17.85 -24.89 -26.95
CA VAL A 163 16.91 -25.85 -27.51
C VAL A 163 15.54 -25.60 -26.91
N GLN A 164 14.67 -24.86 -27.61
CA GLN A 164 13.28 -24.71 -27.25
C GLN A 164 12.53 -26.02 -27.51
N PHE A 165 12.22 -26.75 -26.46
CA PHE A 165 11.23 -27.84 -26.55
C PHE A 165 9.84 -27.20 -26.65
N LYS A 166 9.28 -27.16 -27.88
CA LYS A 166 7.87 -26.85 -28.07
C LYS A 166 7.04 -28.00 -27.55
N SER A 167 6.56 -27.93 -26.32
CA SER A 167 5.47 -28.78 -25.87
C SER A 167 4.17 -28.22 -26.45
N ASN A 168 3.47 -29.00 -27.25
CA ASN A 168 2.13 -28.70 -27.80
C ASN A 168 1.03 -28.88 -26.68
N LEU A 169 1.27 -28.39 -25.49
CA LEU A 169 0.23 -28.25 -24.49
C LEU A 169 -0.07 -26.74 -24.39
N GLU A 170 -1.09 -26.33 -25.15
CA GLU A 170 -1.77 -25.06 -24.91
C GLU A 170 -2.46 -25.13 -23.55
N LEU A 171 -1.68 -24.99 -22.47
CA LEU A 171 -2.21 -24.53 -21.21
C LEU A 171 -2.46 -23.04 -21.41
N SER A 172 -3.74 -22.68 -21.52
CA SER A 172 -4.22 -21.32 -21.46
C SER A 172 -3.65 -20.69 -20.17
N ALA A 173 -2.50 -20.05 -20.31
CA ALA A 173 -1.98 -19.19 -19.27
C ALA A 173 -2.98 -18.04 -19.14
N ALA A 174 -3.52 -17.86 -17.95
CA ALA A 174 -4.23 -16.63 -17.65
C ALA A 174 -3.32 -15.45 -18.02
N PRO A 175 -3.84 -14.37 -18.60
CA PRO A 175 -3.01 -13.22 -18.95
C PRO A 175 -2.31 -12.76 -17.68
N GLU A 176 -0.98 -12.77 -17.69
CA GLU A 176 -0.18 -12.09 -16.67
C GLU A 176 -0.52 -10.61 -16.80
N GLU A 177 -1.24 -10.08 -15.83
CA GLU A 177 -1.44 -8.63 -15.71
C GLU A 177 -0.06 -8.02 -15.43
N LYS A 178 0.59 -7.53 -16.48
CA LYS A 178 1.81 -6.75 -16.34
C LYS A 178 1.39 -5.39 -15.80
N PHE A 179 1.73 -5.12 -14.55
CA PHE A 179 1.58 -3.78 -14.00
C PHE A 179 2.48 -2.82 -14.79
N ASP A 180 1.85 -1.80 -15.37
CA ASP A 180 2.57 -0.71 -16.02
C ASP A 180 2.94 0.31 -14.93
N PHE A 181 4.23 0.43 -14.63
CA PHE A 181 4.76 1.39 -13.66
C PHE A 181 5.18 2.72 -14.30
N THR A 182 4.78 2.99 -15.53
CA THR A 182 5.06 4.27 -16.20
C THR A 182 4.43 5.41 -15.40
N GLY A 183 5.25 6.40 -15.02
CA GLY A 183 4.81 7.56 -14.22
C GLY A 183 4.80 7.33 -12.70
N LEU A 184 5.26 6.16 -12.20
CA LEU A 184 5.45 5.92 -10.78
C LEU A 184 6.87 6.29 -10.35
N ASP A 185 6.98 7.20 -9.36
CA ASP A 185 8.20 7.50 -8.63
C ASP A 185 8.07 6.94 -7.20
N LEU A 186 9.05 6.11 -6.80
CA LEU A 186 9.01 5.40 -5.53
C LEU A 186 10.26 5.70 -4.70
N ASP A 187 10.08 6.41 -3.58
CA ASP A 187 11.13 6.72 -2.61
C ASP A 187 10.90 5.95 -1.30
N LEU A 188 11.77 4.98 -1.03
CA LEU A 188 11.65 4.07 0.10
C LEU A 188 12.79 4.26 1.10
N ASN A 189 12.47 4.83 2.25
CA ASN A 189 13.39 5.08 3.35
C ASN A 189 13.10 4.11 4.51
N PHE A 190 13.85 3.01 4.57
CA PHE A 190 13.72 2.02 5.64
C PHE A 190 14.85 2.14 6.66
N ASN A 191 14.49 2.32 7.92
CA ASN A 191 15.41 2.17 9.03
C ASN A 191 15.28 0.75 9.59
N LEU A 192 16.28 -0.08 9.32
CA LEU A 192 16.32 -1.45 9.80
C LEU A 192 16.85 -1.45 11.24
N ASN A 193 16.07 -1.94 12.18
CA ASN A 193 16.49 -2.12 13.57
C ASN A 193 16.79 -3.60 13.81
N PRO A 194 18.07 -4.04 13.71
CA PRO A 194 18.43 -5.42 14.00
C PRO A 194 18.33 -5.64 15.52
N LYS A 195 17.55 -6.62 15.94
CA LYS A 195 17.67 -7.21 17.28
C LYS A 195 18.24 -8.58 17.19
#